data_8c72d448d203f87afd4be74c33276904
#
_entry.id   8c72d448d203f87afd4be74c33276904
#
_cell.length_a   1.000
_cell.length_b   1.000
_cell.length_c   1.000
_cell.angle_alpha   90.00
_cell.angle_beta   90.00
_cell.angle_gamma   90.00
#
_symmetry.space_group_name_H-M   'P 1'
#
loop_
_entity.id
_entity.type
_entity.pdbx_description
1 polymer ?
#
loop_
_entity_poly.entity_id
_entity_poly.type
_entity_poly.pdbx_seq_one_letter_code
_entity_poly.pdbx_strand_id
1 'polypeptide(L)'
;MTRVKLATGERSPRWQLACLALLLACAALRTAPVGAGGKVPVDPEYQPEPRVPVGSVPKIDFAAGMLQPERLQVLAAGGVASARLSMQLELSGMRLPDSKPVMPAVIVARPEYTLEALPVLPVVSERARQIYARGLARGMNPRAFSKIGDCMSVAPYFLAPFDVGLQRYNLGPYSKLQATIDFYDGSFGRKSLAVSTGFTITAAFSPMWSDASICGAEESPLGCEVRVHRPSIALLLLGTNDAYNGAFFGASMQRAIDFLVTRGILPVLATKADNLEGDDHINKIIIGLARDNQLPLWNFWRATRALPGYGLVSDSFHLTFAKNRFNDREALKTGWVVRNLTALQTIDAVRRGLDAP
;
A
#
# COMPACT_ATOMS: atom_id res chain seq x y z
N MET A 1 60.71 12.70 3.20
CA MET A 1 59.68 13.44 3.98
C MET A 1 58.71 14.07 2.99
N THR A 2 57.61 13.38 2.67
CA THR A 2 56.65 13.87 1.70
C THR A 2 55.28 13.90 2.43
N ARG A 3 54.75 15.10 2.64
CA ARG A 3 53.45 15.36 3.30
C ARG A 3 52.34 15.09 2.31
N VAL A 4 51.42 14.15 2.66
CA VAL A 4 50.15 13.94 2.00
C VAL A 4 49.14 14.94 2.55
N LYS A 5 48.57 15.80 1.71
CA LYS A 5 47.45 16.70 2.01
C LYS A 5 46.15 15.90 1.89
N LEU A 6 45.43 15.78 2.99
CA LEU A 6 44.03 15.34 2.99
C LEU A 6 43.15 16.49 2.51
N ALA A 7 42.43 16.26 1.42
CA ALA A 7 41.40 17.17 0.92
C ALA A 7 40.10 16.93 1.69
N THR A 8 39.67 17.90 2.49
CA THR A 8 38.33 17.94 3.10
C THR A 8 37.32 18.41 2.05
N GLY A 9 36.54 17.49 1.54
CA GLY A 9 35.43 17.79 0.63
C GLY A 9 34.25 18.37 1.41
N GLU A 10 34.00 19.65 1.28
CA GLU A 10 32.78 20.32 1.75
C GLU A 10 31.58 19.78 0.98
N ARG A 11 30.65 19.12 1.68
CA ARG A 11 29.35 18.74 1.13
C ARG A 11 28.47 19.99 1.08
N SER A 12 28.01 20.33 -0.13
CA SER A 12 27.19 21.51 -0.39
C SER A 12 25.82 21.43 0.29
N PRO A 13 25.25 22.57 0.76
CA PRO A 13 24.01 22.61 1.55
C PRO A 13 22.71 22.40 0.74
N ARG A 14 22.79 21.89 -0.48
CA ARG A 14 21.63 21.72 -1.38
C ARG A 14 20.59 20.72 -0.89
N TRP A 15 20.97 19.75 -0.08
CA TRP A 15 20.06 18.71 0.42
C TRP A 15 19.12 19.20 1.54
N GLN A 16 19.58 20.12 2.38
CA GLN A 16 18.75 20.69 3.45
C GLN A 16 17.66 21.61 2.92
N LEU A 17 17.93 22.32 1.83
CA LEU A 17 16.95 23.19 1.16
C LEU A 17 15.86 22.39 0.42
N ALA A 18 16.18 21.23 -0.13
CA ALA A 18 15.19 20.37 -0.79
C ALA A 18 14.17 19.79 0.20
N CYS A 19 14.60 19.36 1.38
CA CYS A 19 13.69 18.87 2.42
C CYS A 19 12.78 19.98 2.99
N LEU A 20 13.31 21.19 3.15
CA LEU A 20 12.52 22.33 3.62
C LEU A 20 11.49 22.79 2.59
N ALA A 21 11.82 22.74 1.29
CA ALA A 21 10.91 23.08 0.21
C ALA A 21 9.75 22.08 0.09
N LEU A 22 9.97 20.79 0.33
CA LEU A 22 8.90 19.77 0.32
C LEU A 22 7.94 19.95 1.51
N LEU A 23 8.45 20.25 2.70
CA LEU A 23 7.62 20.52 3.87
C LEU A 23 6.79 21.82 3.73
N LEU A 24 7.34 22.83 3.07
CA LEU A 24 6.64 24.07 2.77
C LEU A 24 5.62 23.90 1.66
N ALA A 25 5.86 23.04 0.65
CA ALA A 25 4.88 22.73 -0.39
C ALA A 25 3.65 22.00 0.18
N CYS A 26 3.82 21.07 1.14
CA CYS A 26 2.71 20.45 1.84
C CYS A 26 1.93 21.43 2.75
N ALA A 27 2.59 22.46 3.29
CA ALA A 27 1.95 23.50 4.09
C ALA A 27 1.25 24.56 3.22
N ALA A 28 1.80 24.89 2.05
CA ALA A 28 1.24 25.88 1.13
C ALA A 28 -0.06 25.43 0.45
N LEU A 29 -0.32 24.12 0.35
CA LEU A 29 -1.60 23.59 -0.12
C LEU A 29 -2.77 23.90 0.83
N ARG A 30 -2.50 24.47 2.00
CA ARG A 30 -3.55 24.89 2.97
C ARG A 30 -4.00 26.35 2.84
N THR A 31 -3.30 27.23 2.11
CA THR A 31 -3.57 28.68 2.13
C THR A 31 -3.46 29.40 0.79
N ALA A 32 -3.21 28.76 -0.34
CA ALA A 32 -3.15 29.47 -1.62
C ALA A 32 -4.55 29.81 -2.15
N PRO A 33 -4.83 31.10 -2.49
CA PRO A 33 -6.04 31.41 -3.24
C PRO A 33 -5.94 30.78 -4.64
N VAL A 34 -7.05 30.20 -5.10
CA VAL A 34 -7.18 29.58 -6.43
C VAL A 34 -6.98 30.67 -7.49
N GLY A 35 -5.80 30.68 -8.11
CA GLY A 35 -5.47 31.55 -9.21
C GLY A 35 -4.42 30.94 -10.12
N ALA A 36 -4.85 30.57 -11.34
CA ALA A 36 -4.07 30.24 -12.54
C ALA A 36 -3.08 29.05 -12.44
N GLY A 37 -3.60 27.84 -12.54
CA GLY A 37 -2.85 26.60 -12.82
C GLY A 37 -3.84 25.45 -12.92
N GLY A 38 -3.92 24.77 -14.04
CA GLY A 38 -4.82 23.73 -14.50
C GLY A 38 -5.81 23.17 -13.47
N LYS A 39 -7.06 23.56 -13.57
CA LYS A 39 -8.16 23.05 -12.74
C LYS A 39 -8.25 21.54 -12.96
N VAL A 40 -8.03 20.75 -11.90
CA VAL A 40 -8.55 19.38 -11.86
C VAL A 40 -10.05 19.49 -12.13
N PRO A 41 -10.60 18.80 -13.14
CA PRO A 41 -12.04 18.86 -13.39
C PRO A 41 -12.78 18.31 -12.16
N VAL A 42 -13.36 19.20 -11.38
CA VAL A 42 -14.26 18.83 -10.27
C VAL A 42 -15.61 18.50 -10.91
N ASP A 43 -16.18 17.36 -10.56
CA ASP A 43 -17.54 17.01 -10.96
C ASP A 43 -18.47 18.14 -10.49
N PRO A 44 -19.21 18.84 -11.40
CA PRO A 44 -20.07 19.96 -11.02
C PRO A 44 -21.22 19.57 -10.09
N GLU A 45 -21.51 18.28 -9.92
CA GLU A 45 -22.50 17.76 -8.97
C GLU A 45 -21.91 17.39 -7.60
N TYR A 46 -20.58 17.53 -7.42
CA TYR A 46 -19.94 17.25 -6.13
C TYR A 46 -20.11 18.46 -5.21
N GLN A 47 -20.93 18.30 -4.18
CA GLN A 47 -20.93 19.20 -3.02
C GLN A 47 -19.94 18.66 -2.00
N PRO A 48 -18.84 19.39 -1.70
CA PRO A 48 -17.94 18.98 -0.62
C PRO A 48 -18.69 19.00 0.72
N GLU A 49 -18.48 17.98 1.54
CA GLU A 49 -18.97 18.00 2.92
C GLU A 49 -18.52 19.28 3.64
N PRO A 50 -19.31 19.84 4.57
CA PRO A 50 -18.96 21.05 5.31
C PRO A 50 -17.61 20.82 5.99
N ARG A 51 -16.68 21.76 5.82
CA ARG A 51 -15.36 21.72 6.45
C ARG A 51 -15.54 21.69 7.96
N VAL A 52 -15.13 20.58 8.58
CA VAL A 52 -14.97 20.52 10.03
C VAL A 52 -13.93 21.58 10.40
N PRO A 53 -14.20 22.49 11.38
CA PRO A 53 -13.22 23.45 11.83
C PRO A 53 -11.95 22.70 12.26
N VAL A 54 -10.80 23.10 11.74
CA VAL A 54 -9.51 22.55 12.13
C VAL A 54 -9.25 23.00 13.57
N GLY A 55 -9.63 22.14 14.53
CA GLY A 55 -9.14 22.23 15.90
C GLY A 55 -7.62 22.10 15.86
N SER A 56 -6.93 22.90 16.65
CA SER A 56 -5.49 23.01 16.75
C SER A 56 -4.79 21.64 16.66
N VAL A 57 -4.03 21.43 15.58
CA VAL A 57 -3.12 20.27 15.47
C VAL A 57 -2.08 20.41 16.57
N PRO A 58 -1.89 19.43 17.47
CA PRO A 58 -0.84 19.48 18.47
C PRO A 58 0.53 19.58 17.76
N LYS A 59 1.38 20.50 18.21
CA LYS A 59 2.77 20.55 17.75
C LYS A 59 3.47 19.28 18.20
N ILE A 60 3.88 18.45 17.23
CA ILE A 60 4.66 17.25 17.49
C ILE A 60 6.10 17.68 17.76
N ASP A 61 6.58 17.46 18.98
CA ASP A 61 7.99 17.62 19.33
C ASP A 61 8.75 16.36 18.89
N PHE A 62 9.47 16.48 17.77
CA PHE A 62 10.27 15.38 17.22
C PHE A 62 11.53 15.02 18.05
N ALA A 63 11.86 15.79 19.08
CA ALA A 63 13.02 15.54 19.93
C ALA A 63 12.78 14.45 20.99
N ALA A 64 11.54 14.13 21.33
CA ALA A 64 11.21 13.17 22.40
C ALA A 64 11.21 11.70 21.96
N GLY A 65 11.37 11.39 20.67
CA GLY A 65 11.30 10.03 20.09
C GLY A 65 12.65 9.42 19.69
N MET A 66 13.78 10.08 19.93
CA MET A 66 15.10 9.49 19.64
C MET A 66 15.40 8.38 20.66
N LEU A 67 15.55 7.15 20.16
CA LEU A 67 16.02 5.98 20.91
C LEU A 67 17.31 6.32 21.65
N GLN A 68 17.31 6.09 22.95
CA GLN A 68 18.48 6.26 23.81
C GLN A 68 19.65 5.42 23.29
N PRO A 69 20.89 5.93 23.29
CA PRO A 69 22.08 5.24 22.74
C PRO A 69 22.36 3.87 23.37
N GLU A 70 21.86 3.61 24.54
CA GLU A 70 22.06 2.36 25.31
C GLU A 70 21.40 1.14 24.65
N ARG A 71 20.31 1.30 23.88
CA ARG A 71 19.69 0.18 23.15
C ARG A 71 20.43 -0.25 21.89
N LEU A 72 21.28 0.61 21.33
CA LEU A 72 22.14 0.26 20.20
C LEU A 72 23.32 -0.61 20.60
N GLN A 73 23.79 -0.52 21.84
CA GLN A 73 24.90 -1.36 22.34
C GLN A 73 24.49 -2.82 22.55
N VAL A 74 23.25 -3.11 22.90
CA VAL A 74 22.74 -4.48 23.09
C VAL A 74 22.64 -5.26 21.77
N LEU A 75 22.31 -4.60 20.67
CA LEU A 75 22.23 -5.23 19.34
C LEU A 75 23.63 -5.51 18.75
N ALA A 76 24.62 -4.66 19.06
CA ALA A 76 26.01 -4.88 18.64
C ALA A 76 26.68 -6.01 19.44
N ALA A 77 26.35 -6.16 20.73
CA ALA A 77 26.89 -7.23 21.58
C ALA A 77 26.41 -8.63 21.17
N GLY A 78 25.17 -8.77 20.67
CA GLY A 78 24.64 -10.06 20.22
C GLY A 78 25.38 -10.63 19.00
N GLY A 79 25.78 -9.77 18.06
CA GLY A 79 26.53 -10.20 16.86
C GLY A 79 27.96 -10.70 17.18
N VAL A 80 28.64 -10.07 18.15
CA VAL A 80 29.99 -10.43 18.52
C VAL A 80 30.04 -11.73 19.38
N ALA A 81 29.02 -11.99 20.19
CA ALA A 81 28.91 -13.22 20.96
C ALA A 81 28.71 -14.44 20.05
N SER A 82 27.92 -14.36 19.01
CA SER A 82 27.70 -15.42 18.02
C SER A 82 28.99 -15.77 17.27
N ALA A 83 29.74 -14.75 16.82
CA ALA A 83 31.03 -14.96 16.14
C ALA A 83 32.11 -15.59 17.02
N ARG A 84 32.15 -15.21 18.30
CA ARG A 84 33.09 -15.84 19.29
C ARG A 84 32.75 -17.30 19.61
N LEU A 85 31.45 -17.64 19.66
CA LEU A 85 31.02 -19.02 19.91
C LEU A 85 31.38 -19.95 18.74
N SER A 86 31.21 -19.46 17.49
CA SER A 86 31.62 -20.21 16.29
C SER A 86 33.14 -20.46 16.25
N MET A 87 33.95 -19.47 16.64
CA MET A 87 35.41 -19.58 16.67
C MET A 87 35.92 -20.50 17.78
N GLN A 88 35.23 -20.58 18.90
CA GLN A 88 35.60 -21.52 20.00
C GLN A 88 35.26 -22.99 19.68
N LEU A 89 34.22 -23.24 18.87
CA LEU A 89 33.86 -24.57 18.42
C LEU A 89 34.85 -25.13 17.39
N GLU A 90 35.46 -24.29 16.55
CA GLU A 90 36.53 -24.73 15.64
C GLU A 90 37.84 -25.11 16.33
N LEU A 91 38.15 -24.52 17.49
CA LEU A 91 39.35 -24.80 18.25
C LEU A 91 39.26 -26.09 19.10
N SER A 92 38.08 -26.68 19.27
CA SER A 92 37.90 -27.88 20.12
C SER A 92 37.96 -29.20 19.33
N GLY A 93 38.35 -29.20 18.05
CA GLY A 93 38.67 -30.45 17.33
C GLY A 93 37.48 -31.40 17.07
N MET A 94 36.24 -30.97 17.29
CA MET A 94 35.06 -31.73 16.89
C MET A 94 34.88 -31.68 15.39
N ARG A 95 35.25 -32.78 14.68
CA ARG A 95 34.86 -32.99 13.30
C ARG A 95 33.34 -33.13 13.22
N LEU A 96 32.67 -32.14 12.68
CA LEU A 96 31.30 -32.31 12.23
C LEU A 96 31.30 -33.35 11.08
N PRO A 97 30.30 -34.26 11.00
CA PRO A 97 30.18 -35.16 9.87
C PRO A 97 30.08 -34.35 8.58
N ASP A 98 30.74 -34.87 7.51
CA ASP A 98 30.79 -34.24 6.16
C ASP A 98 29.41 -33.78 5.67
N SER A 99 28.97 -32.62 6.11
CA SER A 99 27.88 -31.91 5.47
C SER A 99 28.46 -31.33 4.18
N LYS A 100 28.05 -31.89 3.04
CA LYS A 100 28.30 -31.26 1.74
C LYS A 100 27.97 -29.77 1.86
N PRO A 101 28.86 -28.86 1.41
CA PRO A 101 28.57 -27.44 1.47
C PRO A 101 27.21 -27.20 0.81
N VAL A 102 26.23 -26.83 1.60
CA VAL A 102 24.97 -26.32 1.06
C VAL A 102 25.36 -25.00 0.40
N MET A 103 25.58 -25.05 -0.90
CA MET A 103 25.74 -23.86 -1.72
C MET A 103 24.54 -22.97 -1.37
N PRO A 104 24.74 -21.68 -1.01
CA PRO A 104 23.61 -20.77 -0.86
C PRO A 104 22.84 -20.89 -2.16
N ALA A 105 21.54 -21.25 -2.06
CA ALA A 105 20.69 -21.32 -3.24
C ALA A 105 20.82 -19.96 -3.90
N VAL A 106 21.50 -19.92 -5.04
CA VAL A 106 21.49 -18.76 -5.90
C VAL A 106 20.03 -18.58 -6.22
N ILE A 107 19.39 -17.57 -5.59
CA ILE A 107 18.05 -17.15 -5.95
C ILE A 107 18.22 -16.59 -7.37
N VAL A 108 18.20 -17.49 -8.35
CA VAL A 108 18.01 -17.10 -9.74
C VAL A 108 16.65 -16.42 -9.71
N ALA A 109 16.67 -15.09 -9.81
CA ALA A 109 15.45 -14.32 -10.00
C ALA A 109 14.74 -15.00 -11.17
N ARG A 110 13.64 -15.70 -10.89
CA ARG A 110 12.88 -16.34 -11.98
C ARG A 110 12.42 -15.20 -12.86
N PRO A 111 12.84 -15.15 -14.14
CA PRO A 111 12.51 -14.05 -15.05
C PRO A 111 10.98 -13.84 -15.18
N GLU A 112 10.21 -14.84 -14.76
CA GLU A 112 8.75 -14.87 -14.81
C GLU A 112 8.05 -14.11 -13.67
N TYR A 113 8.78 -13.63 -12.63
CA TYR A 113 8.19 -12.94 -11.48
C TYR A 113 8.59 -11.48 -11.44
N THR A 114 8.31 -10.76 -12.51
CA THR A 114 8.54 -9.33 -12.66
C THR A 114 7.21 -8.57 -12.79
N LEU A 115 7.23 -7.26 -12.59
CA LEU A 115 6.05 -6.39 -12.76
C LEU A 115 5.45 -6.53 -14.17
N GLU A 116 6.31 -6.69 -15.18
CA GLU A 116 5.94 -6.82 -16.59
C GLU A 116 5.33 -8.19 -16.92
N ALA A 117 5.82 -9.25 -16.30
CA ALA A 117 5.39 -10.62 -16.59
C ALA A 117 4.08 -10.98 -15.85
N LEU A 118 3.88 -10.44 -14.63
CA LEU A 118 2.72 -10.76 -13.82
C LEU A 118 1.41 -10.21 -14.43
N PRO A 119 0.32 -10.99 -14.44
CA PRO A 119 -0.96 -10.53 -14.95
C PRO A 119 -1.51 -9.36 -14.13
N VAL A 120 -2.41 -8.57 -14.74
CA VAL A 120 -3.12 -7.48 -14.04
C VAL A 120 -4.03 -8.02 -12.93
N LEU A 121 -4.76 -9.09 -13.23
CA LEU A 121 -5.74 -9.69 -12.33
C LEU A 121 -5.16 -10.85 -11.53
N PRO A 122 -5.56 -11.03 -10.27
CA PRO A 122 -5.03 -12.05 -9.40
C PRO A 122 -5.48 -13.47 -9.77
N VAL A 123 -4.65 -14.43 -9.36
CA VAL A 123 -5.05 -15.83 -9.22
C VAL A 123 -5.22 -16.14 -7.73
N VAL A 124 -6.27 -16.84 -7.36
CA VAL A 124 -6.55 -17.25 -5.99
C VAL A 124 -5.87 -18.58 -5.71
N SER A 125 -4.94 -18.60 -4.77
CA SER A 125 -4.21 -19.78 -4.32
C SER A 125 -5.06 -20.60 -3.33
N GLU A 126 -4.66 -21.85 -3.11
CA GLU A 126 -5.25 -22.68 -2.05
C GLU A 126 -5.08 -22.05 -0.66
N ARG A 127 -3.92 -21.46 -0.39
CA ARG A 127 -3.69 -20.71 0.85
C ARG A 127 -4.67 -19.56 1.02
N ALA A 128 -4.98 -18.83 -0.05
CA ALA A 128 -5.97 -17.75 -0.01
C ALA A 128 -7.37 -18.26 0.36
N ARG A 129 -7.78 -19.40 -0.21
CA ARG A 129 -9.05 -20.07 0.14
C ARG A 129 -9.08 -20.47 1.63
N GLN A 130 -7.99 -21.04 2.13
CA GLN A 130 -7.87 -21.43 3.54
C GLN A 130 -7.94 -20.24 4.49
N ILE A 131 -7.32 -19.10 4.15
CA ILE A 131 -7.41 -17.87 4.93
C ILE A 131 -8.87 -17.40 4.99
N TYR A 132 -9.53 -17.32 3.84
CA TYR A 132 -10.93 -16.91 3.73
C TYR A 132 -11.87 -17.83 4.51
N ALA A 133 -11.76 -19.14 4.32
CA ALA A 133 -12.58 -20.13 5.03
C ALA A 133 -12.44 -20.01 6.57
N ARG A 134 -11.22 -19.82 7.08
CA ARG A 134 -11.00 -19.54 8.51
C ARG A 134 -11.67 -18.25 8.98
N GLY A 135 -11.72 -17.24 8.12
CA GLY A 135 -12.40 -15.98 8.41
C GLY A 135 -13.92 -16.17 8.55
N LEU A 136 -14.53 -16.90 7.62
CA LEU A 136 -15.96 -17.21 7.67
C LEU A 136 -16.31 -17.99 8.95
N ALA A 137 -15.49 -18.99 9.32
CA ALA A 137 -15.66 -19.75 10.55
C ALA A 137 -15.54 -18.87 11.83
N ARG A 138 -14.88 -17.72 11.74
CA ARG A 138 -14.77 -16.72 12.82
C ARG A 138 -15.80 -15.59 12.70
N GLY A 139 -16.74 -15.70 11.78
CA GLY A 139 -17.83 -14.76 11.58
C GLY A 139 -17.43 -13.48 10.84
N MET A 140 -16.37 -13.50 10.01
CA MET A 140 -16.13 -12.41 9.04
C MET A 140 -17.28 -12.40 8.03
N ASN A 141 -17.67 -11.20 7.59
CA ASN A 141 -18.78 -11.03 6.67
C ASN A 141 -18.33 -11.37 5.24
N PRO A 142 -18.86 -12.44 4.60
CA PRO A 142 -18.49 -12.82 3.24
C PRO A 142 -18.85 -11.75 2.20
N ARG A 143 -19.84 -10.89 2.51
CA ARG A 143 -20.33 -9.83 1.63
C ARG A 143 -19.68 -8.47 1.88
N ALA A 144 -18.56 -8.42 2.63
CA ALA A 144 -17.86 -7.21 2.95
C ALA A 144 -16.39 -7.30 2.60
N PHE A 145 -15.88 -6.21 1.99
CA PHE A 145 -14.45 -5.98 1.85
C PHE A 145 -14.06 -4.61 2.43
N SER A 146 -12.81 -4.49 2.86
CA SER A 146 -12.23 -3.23 3.33
C SER A 146 -11.15 -2.71 2.40
N LYS A 147 -10.98 -1.40 2.38
CA LYS A 147 -9.89 -0.69 1.72
C LYS A 147 -8.93 -0.21 2.80
N ILE A 148 -7.63 -0.46 2.63
CA ILE A 148 -6.56 0.04 3.48
C ILE A 148 -5.61 0.78 2.54
N GLY A 149 -5.54 2.12 2.66
CA GLY A 149 -4.88 2.89 1.61
C GLY A 149 -4.71 4.37 1.91
N ASP A 150 -4.09 5.03 0.96
CA ASP A 150 -3.77 6.45 0.96
C ASP A 150 -4.80 7.30 0.19
N CYS A 151 -4.42 8.51 -0.25
CA CYS A 151 -5.24 9.46 -1.01
C CYS A 151 -5.85 8.84 -2.29
N MET A 152 -5.17 7.84 -2.89
CA MET A 152 -5.68 7.13 -4.07
C MET A 152 -6.78 6.12 -3.73
N SER A 153 -7.13 5.97 -2.47
CA SER A 153 -8.16 5.05 -1.97
C SER A 153 -9.33 5.75 -1.30
N VAL A 154 -9.26 7.09 -1.20
CA VAL A 154 -10.32 7.92 -0.61
C VAL A 154 -11.53 8.00 -1.54
N ALA A 155 -12.76 7.90 -0.97
CA ALA A 155 -13.97 8.28 -1.66
C ALA A 155 -13.96 9.81 -1.98
N PRO A 156 -14.63 10.27 -3.05
CA PRO A 156 -15.59 9.54 -3.86
C PRO A 156 -15.02 8.87 -5.12
N TYR A 157 -13.72 9.00 -5.40
CA TYR A 157 -13.16 8.58 -6.69
C TYR A 157 -12.92 7.08 -6.80
N PHE A 158 -12.44 6.44 -5.71
CA PHE A 158 -12.10 5.03 -5.71
C PHE A 158 -13.27 4.15 -5.28
N LEU A 159 -13.79 3.38 -6.23
CA LEU A 159 -14.86 2.38 -6.08
C LEU A 159 -16.22 2.93 -5.64
N ALA A 160 -16.29 4.08 -4.97
CA ALA A 160 -17.53 4.65 -4.46
C ALA A 160 -18.64 4.80 -5.53
N PRO A 161 -18.36 5.10 -6.80
CA PRO A 161 -19.39 5.15 -7.83
C PRO A 161 -20.25 3.90 -7.94
N PHE A 162 -19.74 2.73 -7.57
CA PHE A 162 -20.49 1.47 -7.67
C PHE A 162 -21.62 1.33 -6.65
N ASP A 163 -21.51 1.95 -5.47
CA ASP A 163 -22.59 1.98 -4.47
C ASP A 163 -23.59 3.13 -4.71
N VAL A 164 -23.19 4.17 -5.49
CA VAL A 164 -24.10 5.30 -5.82
C VAL A 164 -25.14 4.91 -6.86
N GLY A 165 -24.80 4.00 -7.78
CA GLY A 165 -25.72 3.46 -8.78
C GLY A 165 -25.34 3.80 -10.23
N LEU A 166 -26.16 3.31 -11.16
CA LEU A 166 -25.89 3.30 -12.61
C LEU A 166 -25.68 4.69 -13.24
N GLN A 167 -26.11 5.78 -12.60
CA GLN A 167 -25.83 7.14 -13.05
C GLN A 167 -24.36 7.53 -12.92
N ARG A 168 -23.58 6.81 -12.11
CA ARG A 168 -22.16 7.08 -11.82
C ARG A 168 -21.18 6.20 -12.58
N TYR A 169 -21.66 5.10 -13.17
CA TYR A 169 -20.84 4.19 -13.97
C TYR A 169 -21.63 3.58 -15.14
N ASN A 170 -20.90 3.09 -16.13
CA ASN A 170 -21.44 2.27 -17.21
C ASN A 170 -20.48 1.11 -17.47
N LEU A 171 -20.93 -0.11 -17.16
CA LEU A 171 -20.09 -1.31 -17.29
C LEU A 171 -19.82 -1.69 -18.75
N GLY A 172 -20.67 -1.29 -19.70
CA GLY A 172 -20.50 -1.63 -21.12
C GLY A 172 -20.27 -3.12 -21.35
N PRO A 173 -19.15 -3.52 -21.97
CA PRO A 173 -18.86 -4.94 -22.23
C PRO A 173 -18.58 -5.76 -20.97
N TYR A 174 -18.44 -5.11 -19.81
CA TYR A 174 -18.16 -5.75 -18.51
C TYR A 174 -19.41 -5.95 -17.65
N SER A 175 -20.60 -6.04 -18.25
CA SER A 175 -21.90 -6.15 -17.57
C SER A 175 -21.95 -7.28 -16.53
N LYS A 176 -21.19 -8.38 -16.73
CA LYS A 176 -21.08 -9.49 -15.78
C LYS A 176 -20.56 -9.08 -14.41
N LEU A 177 -19.82 -7.96 -14.31
CA LEU A 177 -19.32 -7.44 -13.04
C LEU A 177 -20.42 -6.88 -12.12
N GLN A 178 -21.64 -6.66 -12.66
CA GLN A 178 -22.78 -6.23 -11.85
C GLN A 178 -23.06 -7.21 -10.71
N ALA A 179 -22.95 -8.51 -10.94
CA ALA A 179 -23.14 -9.53 -9.90
C ALA A 179 -22.14 -9.36 -8.71
N THR A 180 -20.95 -8.83 -8.97
CA THR A 180 -19.96 -8.56 -7.91
C THR A 180 -20.27 -7.26 -7.19
N ILE A 181 -20.78 -6.25 -7.89
CA ILE A 181 -21.26 -5.00 -7.27
C ILE A 181 -22.40 -5.34 -6.32
N ASP A 182 -23.41 -6.09 -6.78
CA ASP A 182 -24.57 -6.49 -5.98
C ASP A 182 -24.18 -7.38 -4.78
N PHE A 183 -23.14 -8.20 -4.94
CA PHE A 183 -22.66 -9.06 -3.86
C PHE A 183 -22.00 -8.28 -2.73
N TYR A 184 -21.23 -7.24 -3.04
CA TYR A 184 -20.50 -6.43 -2.06
C TYR A 184 -21.13 -5.05 -1.84
N ASP A 185 -22.41 -4.89 -2.12
CA ASP A 185 -23.15 -3.66 -1.93
C ASP A 185 -22.89 -3.05 -0.54
N GLY A 186 -22.64 -1.73 -0.49
CA GLY A 186 -22.26 -1.01 0.72
C GLY A 186 -20.78 -1.07 1.11
N SER A 187 -19.94 -1.87 0.42
CA SER A 187 -18.49 -1.89 0.68
C SER A 187 -17.70 -0.94 -0.23
N PHE A 188 -18.21 -0.62 -1.41
CA PHE A 188 -17.51 0.20 -2.42
C PHE A 188 -17.42 1.66 -2.00
N GLY A 189 -18.54 2.28 -1.63
CA GLY A 189 -18.65 3.70 -1.28
C GLY A 189 -18.32 4.02 0.16
N ARG A 190 -18.28 3.02 1.02
CA ARG A 190 -18.05 3.18 2.45
C ARG A 190 -16.69 3.84 2.72
N LYS A 191 -16.69 4.86 3.61
CA LYS A 191 -15.46 5.45 4.15
C LYS A 191 -14.77 4.44 5.05
N SER A 192 -13.60 3.95 4.64
CA SER A 192 -12.79 3.08 5.50
C SER A 192 -12.09 3.88 6.61
N LEU A 193 -12.05 3.32 7.82
CA LEU A 193 -11.32 3.87 8.95
C LEU A 193 -9.78 3.71 8.80
N ALA A 194 -9.34 2.92 7.82
CA ALA A 194 -7.93 2.69 7.48
C ALA A 194 -7.55 3.29 6.10
N VAL A 195 -8.23 4.37 5.70
CA VAL A 195 -7.90 5.15 4.49
C VAL A 195 -7.83 6.63 4.84
N SER A 196 -6.72 7.28 4.50
CA SER A 196 -6.56 8.72 4.68
C SER A 196 -5.56 9.30 3.66
N THR A 197 -5.70 10.59 3.37
CA THR A 197 -4.69 11.34 2.59
C THR A 197 -3.38 11.39 3.38
N GLY A 198 -2.26 11.11 2.71
CA GLY A 198 -0.94 11.06 3.36
C GLY A 198 -0.66 9.78 4.16
N PHE A 199 -1.55 8.80 4.08
CA PHE A 199 -1.44 7.56 4.84
C PHE A 199 -0.28 6.70 4.34
N THR A 200 0.55 6.23 5.27
CA THR A 200 1.61 5.25 5.05
C THR A 200 1.23 3.92 5.67
N ILE A 201 1.96 2.86 5.34
CA ILE A 201 1.72 1.56 5.97
C ILE A 201 1.95 1.60 7.49
N THR A 202 2.87 2.41 7.99
CA THR A 202 3.11 2.58 9.42
C THR A 202 1.97 3.33 10.11
N ALA A 203 1.35 4.30 9.43
CA ALA A 203 0.17 5.03 9.91
C ALA A 203 -1.01 4.09 10.18
N ALA A 204 -1.16 2.99 9.42
CA ALA A 204 -2.20 1.99 9.64
C ALA A 204 -2.15 1.34 11.03
N PHE A 205 -1.01 1.41 11.72
CA PHE A 205 -0.81 0.87 13.07
C PHE A 205 -0.72 1.94 14.17
N SER A 206 -0.81 3.22 13.83
CA SER A 206 -0.68 4.31 14.80
C SER A 206 -2.06 4.82 15.24
N PRO A 207 -2.42 4.72 16.53
CA PRO A 207 -3.68 5.26 17.05
C PRO A 207 -3.90 6.75 16.78
N MET A 208 -2.81 7.51 16.54
CA MET A 208 -2.88 8.95 16.19
C MET A 208 -3.63 9.22 14.87
N TRP A 209 -3.76 8.21 14.01
CA TRP A 209 -4.49 8.29 12.74
C TRP A 209 -5.91 7.76 12.84
N SER A 210 -6.31 7.25 14.01
CA SER A 210 -7.63 6.69 14.21
C SER A 210 -8.68 7.77 14.42
N ASP A 211 -9.90 7.49 13.98
CA ASP A 211 -11.06 8.32 14.26
C ASP A 211 -11.53 8.09 15.71
N ALA A 212 -11.19 9.01 16.61
CA ALA A 212 -11.48 8.90 18.05
C ALA A 212 -12.99 8.85 18.38
N SER A 213 -13.87 9.18 17.43
CA SER A 213 -15.32 9.07 17.62
C SER A 213 -15.84 7.63 17.45
N ILE A 214 -15.04 6.74 16.84
CA ILE A 214 -15.43 5.37 16.48
C ILE A 214 -14.45 4.34 17.08
N CYS A 215 -13.18 4.68 17.08
CA CYS A 215 -12.10 3.79 17.48
C CYS A 215 -11.77 3.94 18.98
N GLY A 216 -11.31 2.86 19.61
CA GLY A 216 -10.79 2.93 20.98
C GLY A 216 -9.52 3.80 21.08
N ALA A 217 -9.20 4.30 22.27
CA ALA A 217 -8.12 5.25 22.52
C ALA A 217 -6.74 4.75 22.01
N GLU A 218 -6.45 3.47 22.17
CA GLU A 218 -5.19 2.84 21.71
C GLU A 218 -5.38 1.98 20.45
N GLU A 219 -6.53 2.10 19.82
CA GLU A 219 -6.85 1.27 18.66
C GLU A 219 -6.31 1.92 17.38
N SER A 220 -5.54 1.13 16.63
CA SER A 220 -5.03 1.57 15.33
C SER A 220 -6.11 1.64 14.27
N PRO A 221 -5.95 2.45 13.20
CA PRO A 221 -6.90 2.51 12.07
C PRO A 221 -7.21 1.13 11.49
N LEU A 222 -6.21 0.29 11.29
CA LEU A 222 -6.37 -1.07 10.78
C LEU A 222 -7.16 -1.96 11.75
N GLY A 223 -6.87 -1.87 13.04
CA GLY A 223 -7.61 -2.59 14.08
C GLY A 223 -9.07 -2.20 14.13
N CYS A 224 -9.32 -0.90 14.15
CA CYS A 224 -10.65 -0.30 14.18
C CYS A 224 -11.49 -0.68 12.95
N GLU A 225 -10.91 -0.56 11.75
CA GLU A 225 -11.56 -0.96 10.50
C GLU A 225 -12.01 -2.43 10.54
N VAL A 226 -11.11 -3.32 10.96
CA VAL A 226 -11.40 -4.75 11.05
C VAL A 226 -12.48 -5.06 12.09
N ARG A 227 -12.43 -4.41 13.24
CA ARG A 227 -13.43 -4.61 14.31
C ARG A 227 -14.83 -4.14 13.88
N VAL A 228 -14.89 -2.95 13.31
CA VAL A 228 -16.16 -2.30 12.95
C VAL A 228 -16.80 -2.97 11.72
N HIS A 229 -16.01 -3.25 10.69
CA HIS A 229 -16.55 -3.71 9.41
C HIS A 229 -16.54 -5.24 9.25
N ARG A 230 -15.67 -5.94 9.98
CA ARG A 230 -15.51 -7.41 9.92
C ARG A 230 -15.41 -7.95 8.49
N PRO A 231 -14.54 -7.40 7.62
CA PRO A 231 -14.47 -7.78 6.22
C PRO A 231 -13.90 -9.21 6.07
N SER A 232 -14.33 -9.93 5.04
CA SER A 232 -13.69 -11.20 4.65
C SER A 232 -12.45 -10.97 3.77
N ILE A 233 -12.36 -9.84 3.08
CA ILE A 233 -11.29 -9.45 2.17
C ILE A 233 -10.82 -8.04 2.52
N ALA A 234 -9.51 -7.78 2.41
CA ALA A 234 -8.94 -6.44 2.59
C ALA A 234 -8.00 -6.10 1.42
N LEU A 235 -8.28 -5.00 0.72
CA LEU A 235 -7.42 -4.46 -0.31
C LEU A 235 -6.31 -3.62 0.35
N LEU A 236 -5.04 -4.02 0.19
CA LEU A 236 -3.87 -3.27 0.65
C LEU A 236 -3.34 -2.39 -0.50
N LEU A 237 -3.56 -1.08 -0.39
CA LEU A 237 -3.44 -0.09 -1.46
C LEU A 237 -2.45 1.03 -1.06
N LEU A 238 -1.33 0.65 -0.45
CA LEU A 238 -0.33 1.58 0.12
C LEU A 238 0.99 1.49 -0.66
N GLY A 239 1.82 2.52 -0.53
CA GLY A 239 3.15 2.56 -1.12
C GLY A 239 3.56 3.92 -1.68
N THR A 240 2.65 4.75 -2.17
CA THR A 240 2.97 6.07 -2.73
C THR A 240 3.60 6.99 -1.69
N ASN A 241 3.02 7.10 -0.49
CA ASN A 241 3.58 7.89 0.59
C ASN A 241 4.75 7.20 1.32
N ASP A 242 4.99 5.93 1.03
CA ASP A 242 6.09 5.14 1.59
C ASP A 242 7.35 5.17 0.70
N ALA A 243 7.30 5.81 -0.47
CA ALA A 243 8.36 5.80 -1.48
C ALA A 243 9.76 6.19 -0.91
N TYR A 244 9.79 7.10 0.05
CA TYR A 244 11.04 7.56 0.68
C TYR A 244 11.44 6.78 1.94
N ASN A 245 10.61 5.80 2.37
CA ASN A 245 10.82 4.97 3.55
C ASN A 245 10.85 3.47 3.23
N GLY A 246 11.29 3.09 2.03
CA GLY A 246 11.28 1.73 1.51
C GLY A 246 11.91 0.69 2.44
N ALA A 247 12.91 1.07 3.23
CA ALA A 247 13.56 0.18 4.20
C ALA A 247 12.58 -0.40 5.26
N PHE A 248 11.56 0.36 5.64
CA PHE A 248 10.55 -0.06 6.62
C PHE A 248 9.25 -0.57 5.97
N PHE A 249 9.04 -0.26 4.70
CA PHE A 249 7.80 -0.59 4.00
C PHE A 249 7.55 -2.10 3.99
N GLY A 250 8.54 -2.90 3.59
CA GLY A 250 8.40 -4.36 3.49
C GLY A 250 8.01 -5.01 4.81
N ALA A 251 8.71 -4.68 5.90
CA ALA A 251 8.42 -5.22 7.23
C ALA A 251 7.04 -4.79 7.74
N SER A 252 6.67 -3.52 7.53
CA SER A 252 5.38 -2.99 7.97
C SER A 252 4.22 -3.56 7.15
N MET A 253 4.40 -3.77 5.84
CA MET A 253 3.42 -4.43 4.98
C MET A 253 3.25 -5.90 5.36
N GLN A 254 4.35 -6.63 5.67
CA GLN A 254 4.27 -8.00 6.18
C GLN A 254 3.50 -8.05 7.50
N ARG A 255 3.74 -7.10 8.41
CA ARG A 255 2.98 -6.98 9.66
C ARG A 255 1.47 -6.80 9.40
N ALA A 256 1.09 -6.01 8.38
CA ALA A 256 -0.31 -5.83 8.00
C ALA A 256 -0.91 -7.12 7.43
N ILE A 257 -0.15 -7.84 6.60
CA ILE A 257 -0.53 -9.15 6.08
C ILE A 257 -0.77 -10.12 7.25
N ASP A 258 0.18 -10.24 8.17
CA ASP A 258 0.07 -11.15 9.32
C ASP A 258 -1.11 -10.81 10.22
N PHE A 259 -1.35 -9.52 10.46
CA PHE A 259 -2.49 -9.02 11.22
C PHE A 259 -3.83 -9.46 10.62
N LEU A 260 -3.98 -9.37 9.30
CA LEU A 260 -5.19 -9.75 8.57
C LEU A 260 -5.33 -11.29 8.51
N VAL A 261 -4.27 -11.99 8.11
CA VAL A 261 -4.25 -13.47 7.94
C VAL A 261 -4.54 -14.19 9.25
N THR A 262 -3.99 -13.74 10.36
CA THR A 262 -4.27 -14.33 11.69
C THR A 262 -5.73 -14.19 12.09
N ARG A 263 -6.44 -13.19 11.57
CA ARG A 263 -7.88 -12.97 11.79
C ARG A 263 -8.76 -13.67 10.76
N GLY A 264 -8.17 -14.32 9.74
CA GLY A 264 -8.90 -14.96 8.65
C GLY A 264 -9.39 -13.98 7.58
N ILE A 265 -8.86 -12.77 7.54
CA ILE A 265 -9.17 -11.80 6.50
C ILE A 265 -8.18 -11.98 5.37
N LEU A 266 -8.67 -12.19 4.14
CA LEU A 266 -7.81 -12.38 2.97
C LEU A 266 -7.24 -11.04 2.49
N PRO A 267 -5.92 -10.80 2.60
CA PRO A 267 -5.31 -9.63 1.98
C PRO A 267 -5.25 -9.80 0.45
N VAL A 268 -5.55 -8.73 -0.28
CA VAL A 268 -5.30 -8.58 -1.70
C VAL A 268 -4.33 -7.42 -1.87
N LEU A 269 -3.12 -7.70 -2.31
CA LEU A 269 -2.09 -6.69 -2.47
C LEU A 269 -2.24 -5.99 -3.82
N ALA A 270 -1.99 -4.68 -3.86
CA ALA A 270 -2.01 -3.91 -5.10
C ALA A 270 -0.68 -3.18 -5.31
N THR A 271 -0.13 -3.24 -6.53
CA THR A 271 0.97 -2.37 -6.95
C THR A 271 0.44 -0.96 -7.22
N LYS A 272 1.29 0.06 -7.11
CA LYS A 272 0.98 1.45 -7.41
C LYS A 272 1.38 1.83 -8.85
N ALA A 273 0.74 2.85 -9.40
CA ALA A 273 1.02 3.32 -10.78
C ALA A 273 2.30 4.16 -10.88
N ASP A 274 2.54 4.96 -9.84
CA ASP A 274 3.66 5.88 -9.74
C ASP A 274 4.99 5.17 -9.46
N ASN A 275 6.09 5.87 -9.71
CA ASN A 275 7.45 5.44 -9.40
C ASN A 275 8.22 6.62 -8.79
N LEU A 276 7.68 7.17 -7.67
CA LEU A 276 8.29 8.30 -6.97
C LEU A 276 9.67 7.95 -6.41
N GLU A 277 9.89 6.70 -6.07
CA GLU A 277 11.17 6.15 -5.62
C GLU A 277 12.21 6.01 -6.73
N GLY A 278 11.81 5.99 -8.00
CA GLY A 278 12.68 6.00 -9.19
C GLY A 278 13.07 4.63 -9.73
N ASP A 279 12.98 3.55 -8.94
CA ASP A 279 13.45 2.21 -9.30
C ASP A 279 12.39 1.10 -9.10
N ASP A 280 11.13 1.47 -8.88
CA ASP A 280 10.00 0.57 -8.60
C ASP A 280 10.21 -0.36 -7.39
N HIS A 281 11.13 -0.05 -6.46
CA HIS A 281 11.43 -0.97 -5.35
C HIS A 281 10.21 -1.23 -4.45
N ILE A 282 9.32 -0.27 -4.26
CA ILE A 282 8.06 -0.46 -3.52
C ILE A 282 7.19 -1.51 -4.21
N ASN A 283 7.00 -1.39 -5.52
CA ASN A 283 6.24 -2.38 -6.30
C ASN A 283 6.92 -3.75 -6.28
N LYS A 284 8.26 -3.81 -6.37
CA LYS A 284 9.03 -5.07 -6.26
C LYS A 284 8.85 -5.74 -4.90
N ILE A 285 8.81 -4.96 -3.81
CA ILE A 285 8.50 -5.47 -2.48
C ILE A 285 7.07 -6.04 -2.44
N ILE A 286 6.07 -5.31 -2.97
CA ILE A 286 4.67 -5.75 -2.98
C ILE A 286 4.52 -7.10 -3.71
N ILE A 287 5.08 -7.25 -4.90
CA ILE A 287 4.99 -8.52 -5.64
C ILE A 287 5.73 -9.64 -4.91
N GLY A 288 6.89 -9.36 -4.29
CA GLY A 288 7.62 -10.32 -3.46
C GLY A 288 6.77 -10.83 -2.29
N LEU A 289 6.14 -9.91 -1.54
CA LEU A 289 5.25 -10.26 -0.43
C LEU A 289 4.02 -11.05 -0.88
N ALA A 290 3.43 -10.71 -2.03
CA ALA A 290 2.30 -11.47 -2.58
C ALA A 290 2.72 -12.91 -2.91
N ARG A 291 3.87 -13.11 -3.54
CA ARG A 291 4.45 -14.43 -3.84
C ARG A 291 4.72 -15.23 -2.58
N ASP A 292 5.47 -14.65 -1.66
CA ASP A 292 6.00 -15.35 -0.48
C ASP A 292 4.88 -15.76 0.49
N ASN A 293 3.80 -14.95 0.54
CA ASN A 293 2.60 -15.24 1.30
C ASN A 293 1.51 -15.97 0.50
N GLN A 294 1.73 -16.25 -0.79
CA GLN A 294 0.75 -16.87 -1.72
C GLN A 294 -0.60 -16.14 -1.74
N LEU A 295 -0.55 -14.80 -1.78
CA LEU A 295 -1.72 -13.93 -1.76
C LEU A 295 -2.11 -13.42 -3.15
N PRO A 296 -3.39 -13.10 -3.37
CA PRO A 296 -3.83 -12.45 -4.59
C PRO A 296 -3.14 -11.09 -4.79
N LEU A 297 -2.65 -10.85 -6.02
CA LEU A 297 -1.99 -9.61 -6.42
C LEU A 297 -2.78 -8.92 -7.52
N TRP A 298 -3.21 -7.69 -7.29
CA TRP A 298 -3.67 -6.77 -8.31
C TRP A 298 -2.49 -5.96 -8.85
N ASN A 299 -1.99 -6.31 -10.04
CA ASN A 299 -0.88 -5.60 -10.66
C ASN A 299 -1.37 -4.34 -11.39
N PHE A 300 -1.73 -3.31 -10.61
CA PHE A 300 -2.21 -2.04 -11.15
C PHE A 300 -1.11 -1.29 -11.91
N TRP A 301 0.14 -1.42 -11.50
CA TRP A 301 1.30 -0.91 -12.25
C TRP A 301 1.22 -1.34 -13.73
N ARG A 302 1.06 -2.63 -13.99
CA ARG A 302 0.96 -3.14 -15.36
C ARG A 302 -0.26 -2.59 -16.11
N ALA A 303 -1.39 -2.46 -15.45
CA ALA A 303 -2.61 -1.94 -16.05
C ALA A 303 -2.43 -0.50 -16.59
N THR A 304 -1.55 0.27 -15.97
CA THR A 304 -1.29 1.67 -16.36
C THR A 304 -0.24 1.83 -17.47
N ARG A 305 0.61 0.82 -17.72
CA ARG A 305 1.74 0.97 -18.67
C ARG A 305 1.34 1.31 -20.09
N ALA A 306 0.13 0.92 -20.52
CA ALA A 306 -0.38 1.24 -21.85
C ALA A 306 -1.10 2.59 -21.92
N LEU A 307 -1.27 3.31 -20.80
CA LEU A 307 -1.98 4.58 -20.75
C LEU A 307 -1.07 5.75 -21.10
N PRO A 308 -1.60 6.82 -21.73
CA PRO A 308 -0.86 8.08 -21.90
C PRO A 308 -0.33 8.56 -20.54
N GLY A 309 0.97 8.87 -20.45
CA GLY A 309 1.61 9.27 -19.22
C GLY A 309 1.41 8.28 -18.06
N TYR A 310 1.24 7.00 -18.36
CA TYR A 310 0.93 5.94 -17.38
C TYR A 310 -0.36 6.20 -16.59
N GLY A 311 -1.27 7.00 -17.12
CA GLY A 311 -2.49 7.40 -16.45
C GLY A 311 -2.29 8.41 -15.31
N LEU A 312 -1.11 9.03 -15.20
CA LEU A 312 -0.76 10.00 -14.17
C LEU A 312 -0.92 11.44 -14.68
N VAL A 313 -1.20 12.37 -13.77
CA VAL A 313 -1.16 13.81 -14.05
C VAL A 313 0.28 14.34 -13.87
N SER A 314 0.49 15.64 -14.06
CA SER A 314 1.82 16.26 -14.06
C SER A 314 2.61 16.15 -12.75
N ASP A 315 1.97 15.83 -11.64
CA ASP A 315 2.64 15.59 -10.35
C ASP A 315 3.26 14.19 -10.22
N SER A 316 3.07 13.33 -11.21
CA SER A 316 3.64 11.99 -11.34
C SER A 316 3.12 10.94 -10.33
N PHE A 317 2.05 11.22 -9.58
CA PHE A 317 1.46 10.23 -8.66
C PHE A 317 -0.07 10.22 -8.62
N HIS A 318 -0.76 11.35 -8.83
CA HIS A 318 -2.21 11.34 -8.95
C HIS A 318 -2.65 10.86 -10.34
N LEU A 319 -3.83 10.25 -10.40
CA LEU A 319 -4.36 9.67 -11.63
C LEU A 319 -5.16 10.68 -12.45
N THR A 320 -5.06 10.58 -13.77
CA THR A 320 -5.91 11.30 -14.71
C THR A 320 -7.38 10.87 -14.56
N PHE A 321 -8.31 11.81 -14.71
CA PHE A 321 -9.72 11.60 -14.42
C PHE A 321 -10.60 11.58 -15.66
N ALA A 322 -11.58 10.66 -15.68
CA ALA A 322 -12.78 10.68 -16.48
C ALA A 322 -13.93 9.99 -15.75
N LYS A 323 -15.17 10.12 -16.22
CA LYS A 323 -16.33 9.39 -15.69
C LYS A 323 -16.15 7.87 -15.94
N ASN A 324 -16.64 7.02 -15.03
CA ASN A 324 -16.53 5.56 -15.12
C ASN A 324 -17.41 4.97 -16.23
N ARG A 325 -17.08 5.26 -17.47
CA ARG A 325 -17.73 4.74 -18.68
C ARG A 325 -16.82 3.71 -19.35
N PHE A 326 -16.98 2.44 -19.00
CA PHE A 326 -16.10 1.36 -19.49
C PHE A 326 -16.44 0.92 -20.93
N ASN A 327 -17.46 1.50 -21.54
CA ASN A 327 -17.77 1.42 -22.96
C ASN A 327 -17.17 2.58 -23.78
N ASP A 328 -16.49 3.53 -23.14
CA ASP A 328 -15.88 4.69 -23.77
C ASP A 328 -14.37 4.51 -23.84
N ARG A 329 -13.83 4.47 -25.07
CA ARG A 329 -12.40 4.25 -25.32
C ARG A 329 -11.52 5.39 -24.79
N GLU A 330 -12.02 6.64 -24.81
CA GLU A 330 -11.26 7.78 -24.28
C GLU A 330 -11.26 7.77 -22.75
N ALA A 331 -12.37 7.43 -22.12
CA ALA A 331 -12.41 7.26 -20.68
C ALA A 331 -11.42 6.15 -20.22
N LEU A 332 -11.32 5.06 -20.96
CA LEU A 332 -10.39 3.94 -20.69
C LEU A 332 -8.89 4.31 -20.90
N LYS A 333 -8.57 5.51 -21.38
CA LYS A 333 -7.20 6.03 -21.41
C LYS A 333 -6.80 6.77 -20.11
N THR A 334 -7.69 6.88 -19.15
CA THR A 334 -7.45 7.62 -17.91
C THR A 334 -7.19 6.71 -16.72
N GLY A 335 -6.33 7.16 -15.81
CA GLY A 335 -5.87 6.36 -14.67
C GLY A 335 -7.00 5.96 -13.73
N TRP A 336 -7.90 6.87 -13.34
CA TRP A 336 -9.02 6.57 -12.45
C TRP A 336 -10.01 5.56 -13.02
N VAL A 337 -10.33 5.65 -14.31
CA VAL A 337 -11.26 4.71 -14.95
C VAL A 337 -10.66 3.30 -14.99
N VAL A 338 -9.38 3.19 -15.37
CA VAL A 338 -8.67 1.90 -15.38
C VAL A 338 -8.50 1.36 -13.96
N ARG A 339 -8.23 2.24 -12.97
CA ARG A 339 -8.13 1.83 -11.56
C ARG A 339 -9.44 1.23 -11.06
N ASN A 340 -10.56 1.91 -11.28
CA ASN A 340 -11.88 1.44 -10.85
C ASN A 340 -12.29 0.15 -11.56
N LEU A 341 -12.08 0.06 -12.89
CA LEU A 341 -12.39 -1.14 -13.65
C LEU A 341 -11.56 -2.34 -13.17
N THR A 342 -10.23 -2.19 -13.11
CA THR A 342 -9.36 -3.32 -12.75
C THR A 342 -9.46 -3.69 -11.28
N ALA A 343 -9.78 -2.74 -10.38
CA ALA A 343 -10.11 -3.06 -8.99
C ALA A 343 -11.40 -3.90 -8.88
N LEU A 344 -12.45 -3.51 -9.60
CA LEU A 344 -13.70 -4.28 -9.64
C LEU A 344 -13.48 -5.68 -10.25
N GLN A 345 -12.71 -5.77 -11.33
CA GLN A 345 -12.32 -7.06 -11.92
C GLN A 345 -11.49 -7.91 -10.95
N THR A 346 -10.63 -7.29 -10.15
CA THR A 346 -9.84 -7.97 -9.11
C THR A 346 -10.75 -8.54 -8.03
N ILE A 347 -11.69 -7.75 -7.52
CA ILE A 347 -12.66 -8.20 -6.52
C ILE A 347 -13.52 -9.35 -7.08
N ASP A 348 -13.95 -9.28 -8.35
CA ASP A 348 -14.68 -10.33 -9.03
C ASP A 348 -13.84 -11.60 -9.20
N ALA A 349 -12.58 -11.48 -9.62
CA ALA A 349 -11.67 -12.62 -9.78
C ALA A 349 -11.41 -13.32 -8.44
N VAL A 350 -11.20 -12.54 -7.36
CA VAL A 350 -11.03 -13.10 -6.02
C VAL A 350 -12.31 -13.79 -5.56
N ARG A 351 -13.48 -13.16 -5.66
CA ARG A 351 -14.77 -13.76 -5.28
C ARG A 351 -14.98 -15.10 -5.99
N ARG A 352 -14.88 -15.12 -7.32
CA ARG A 352 -15.08 -16.35 -8.09
C ARG A 352 -14.01 -17.41 -7.81
N GLY A 353 -12.76 -17.01 -7.56
CA GLY A 353 -11.68 -17.92 -7.22
C GLY A 353 -11.80 -18.52 -5.82
N LEU A 354 -12.53 -17.86 -4.90
CA LEU A 354 -12.82 -18.38 -3.57
C LEU A 354 -14.00 -19.39 -3.61
N ASP A 355 -14.95 -19.22 -4.54
CA ASP A 355 -16.09 -20.10 -4.74
C ASP A 355 -15.75 -21.34 -5.62
N ALA A 356 -14.58 -21.33 -6.28
CA ALA A 356 -14.15 -22.45 -7.12
C ALA A 356 -13.79 -23.68 -6.26
N PRO A 357 -14.17 -24.91 -6.70
CA PRO A 357 -13.88 -26.15 -5.99
C PRO A 357 -12.39 -26.46 -5.89
#